data_6bb32aa5d93da93f0c8be943ed75eea6
#
_entry.id   6bb32aa5d93da93f0c8be943ed75eea6
#
_cell.length_a   1.000
_cell.length_b   1.000
_cell.length_c   1.000
_cell.angle_alpha   90.00
_cell.angle_beta   90.00
_cell.angle_gamma   90.00
#
_symmetry.space_group_name_H-M   'P 1'
#
loop_
_entity.id
_entity.type
_entity.pdbx_description
1 polymer ?
#
loop_
_entity_poly.entity_id
_entity_poly.type
_entity_poly.pdbx_seq_one_letter_code
_entity_poly.pdbx_strand_id
1 'polypeptide(L)'
;AAVEDDWTDPKVWKKANPSLGITVTMDKVKAAFESARQNPAEENSFRQLRLNQWVKQAVRWMPMEKWDACAFAVNPEELQSRVCYAGLDLSSSTDITAFVVVFPPLDEEDKYYILPYFWMPEDNIDLRVKRDHVNYDVWKKQGYLLTTEGNVVHYGFIEAFIEELGTKYNIREIAFDRWGAVQMTQNLENLGFTVVPFGQGFKDMSPPTKELMKLTYEQKIAHGGHPILRWMMDNIFVRTDPAGNIKADKEKSTEKIDGAVAT
;
A
#
# COMPACT_ATOMS: atom_id res chain seq x y z
N ALA A 1 -19.12 20.78 6.36
CA ALA A 1 -18.75 21.11 4.99
C ALA A 1 -19.02 19.91 4.08
N ALA A 2 -19.29 20.12 2.79
CA ALA A 2 -19.41 19.02 1.83
C ALA A 2 -18.01 18.42 1.52
N VAL A 3 -17.96 17.21 0.96
CA VAL A 3 -16.67 16.53 0.67
C VAL A 3 -15.88 17.29 -0.40
N GLU A 4 -16.58 17.89 -1.35
CA GLU A 4 -16.03 18.73 -2.45
C GLU A 4 -15.64 20.14 -2.03
N ASP A 5 -16.01 20.60 -0.83
CA ASP A 5 -15.63 21.92 -0.32
C ASP A 5 -14.10 21.98 -0.09
N ASP A 6 -13.48 23.08 -0.53
CA ASP A 6 -12.04 23.30 -0.33
C ASP A 6 -11.73 23.50 1.17
N TRP A 7 -11.06 22.53 1.76
CA TRP A 7 -10.72 22.52 3.17
C TRP A 7 -9.71 23.62 3.58
N THR A 8 -9.04 24.24 2.61
CA THR A 8 -8.09 25.34 2.85
C THR A 8 -8.76 26.71 2.94
N ASP A 9 -10.03 26.84 2.47
CA ASP A 9 -10.75 28.11 2.46
C ASP A 9 -11.36 28.42 3.85
N PRO A 10 -11.00 29.56 4.48
CA PRO A 10 -11.60 30.01 5.73
C PRO A 10 -13.13 30.17 5.69
N LYS A 11 -13.73 30.40 4.52
CA LYS A 11 -15.19 30.45 4.37
C LYS A 11 -15.83 29.09 4.64
N VAL A 12 -15.17 28.03 4.21
CA VAL A 12 -15.59 26.64 4.48
C VAL A 12 -15.46 26.32 5.98
N TRP A 13 -14.43 26.84 6.66
CA TRP A 13 -14.31 26.69 8.10
C TRP A 13 -15.47 27.32 8.85
N LYS A 14 -15.91 28.53 8.42
CA LYS A 14 -17.09 29.20 8.99
C LYS A 14 -18.38 28.49 8.65
N LYS A 15 -18.54 27.96 7.42
CA LYS A 15 -19.68 27.13 7.01
C LYS A 15 -19.82 25.89 7.89
N ALA A 16 -18.72 25.24 8.23
CA ALA A 16 -18.71 24.03 9.06
C ALA A 16 -18.87 24.32 10.57
N ASN A 17 -18.47 25.52 11.03
CA ASN A 17 -18.50 25.92 12.43
C ASN A 17 -19.27 27.25 12.57
N PRO A 18 -20.62 27.21 12.71
CA PRO A 18 -21.43 28.43 12.81
C PRO A 18 -21.06 29.31 14.01
N SER A 19 -20.49 28.74 15.08
CA SER A 19 -20.02 29.43 16.27
C SER A 19 -18.56 29.90 16.20
N LEU A 20 -17.94 29.83 15.01
CA LEU A 20 -16.57 30.28 14.82
C LEU A 20 -16.46 31.81 15.02
N GLY A 21 -15.59 32.21 15.92
CA GLY A 21 -15.43 33.59 16.40
C GLY A 21 -16.20 33.89 17.69
N ILE A 22 -17.04 32.94 18.17
CA ILE A 22 -17.78 33.07 19.45
C ILE A 22 -17.25 32.05 20.47
N THR A 23 -17.50 30.77 20.25
CA THR A 23 -17.06 29.67 21.16
C THR A 23 -15.73 29.06 20.73
N VAL A 24 -15.43 29.07 19.44
CA VAL A 24 -14.16 28.62 18.86
C VAL A 24 -13.49 29.81 18.18
N THR A 25 -12.28 30.15 18.60
CA THR A 25 -11.53 31.26 18.00
C THR A 25 -10.97 30.90 16.64
N MET A 26 -10.92 31.89 15.73
CA MET A 26 -10.33 31.72 14.39
C MET A 26 -8.87 31.25 14.49
N ASP A 27 -8.11 31.78 15.44
CA ASP A 27 -6.68 31.45 15.64
C ASP A 27 -6.46 29.98 15.97
N LYS A 28 -7.35 29.35 16.77
CA LYS A 28 -7.28 27.92 17.06
C LYS A 28 -7.54 27.06 15.83
N VAL A 29 -8.49 27.45 14.98
CA VAL A 29 -8.77 26.72 13.73
C VAL A 29 -7.64 26.90 12.74
N LYS A 30 -7.10 28.12 12.64
CA LYS A 30 -5.95 28.45 11.79
C LYS A 30 -4.69 27.68 12.21
N ALA A 31 -4.38 27.61 13.50
CA ALA A 31 -3.25 26.84 14.02
C ALA A 31 -3.40 25.33 13.69
N ALA A 32 -4.61 24.77 13.88
CA ALA A 32 -4.89 23.38 13.52
C ALA A 32 -4.79 23.13 12.01
N PHE A 33 -5.19 24.10 11.19
CA PHE A 33 -5.03 24.05 9.72
C PHE A 33 -3.56 24.07 9.30
N GLU A 34 -2.74 24.98 9.87
CA GLU A 34 -1.31 25.05 9.54
C GLU A 34 -0.58 23.74 9.93
N SER A 35 -0.94 23.14 11.07
CA SER A 35 -0.43 21.81 11.45
C SER A 35 -0.84 20.74 10.44
N ALA A 36 -2.11 20.70 10.08
CA ALA A 36 -2.64 19.73 9.10
C ALA A 36 -2.04 19.91 7.69
N ARG A 37 -1.73 21.15 7.29
CA ARG A 37 -1.08 21.46 6.01
C ARG A 37 0.36 20.95 5.95
N GLN A 38 1.06 20.95 7.08
CA GLN A 38 2.45 20.49 7.18
C GLN A 38 2.55 18.99 7.44
N ASN A 39 1.52 18.39 8.01
CA ASN A 39 1.50 16.97 8.38
C ASN A 39 0.27 16.27 7.77
N PRO A 40 0.45 15.48 6.69
CA PRO A 40 -0.65 14.77 6.04
C PRO A 40 -1.45 13.85 6.96
N ALA A 41 -0.82 13.33 8.02
CA ALA A 41 -1.50 12.51 9.01
C ALA A 41 -2.58 13.29 9.80
N GLU A 42 -2.47 14.62 9.88
CA GLU A 42 -3.41 15.49 10.57
C GLU A 42 -4.50 16.06 9.66
N GLU A 43 -4.34 16.01 8.32
CA GLU A 43 -5.32 16.53 7.36
C GLU A 43 -6.68 15.89 7.55
N ASN A 44 -6.75 14.55 7.57
CA ASN A 44 -8.01 13.83 7.77
C ASN A 44 -8.64 14.14 9.13
N SER A 45 -7.83 14.28 10.18
CA SER A 45 -8.29 14.69 11.50
C SER A 45 -8.88 16.09 11.49
N PHE A 46 -8.24 17.04 10.79
CA PHE A 46 -8.76 18.39 10.61
C PHE A 46 -10.09 18.39 9.84
N ARG A 47 -10.16 17.68 8.71
CA ARG A 47 -11.38 17.55 7.88
C ARG A 47 -12.52 16.94 8.69
N GLN A 48 -12.27 15.88 9.43
CA GLN A 48 -13.29 15.21 10.24
C GLN A 48 -13.75 16.06 11.41
N LEU A 49 -12.82 16.53 12.25
CA LEU A 49 -13.13 17.15 13.54
C LEU A 49 -13.46 18.65 13.44
N ARG A 50 -12.95 19.36 12.41
CA ARG A 50 -13.15 20.80 12.21
C ARG A 50 -14.13 21.13 11.11
N LEU A 51 -14.21 20.29 10.07
CA LEU A 51 -15.08 20.55 8.91
C LEU A 51 -16.29 19.63 8.84
N ASN A 52 -16.36 18.61 9.71
CA ASN A 52 -17.38 17.58 9.67
C ASN A 52 -17.51 16.95 8.28
N GLN A 53 -16.38 16.75 7.62
CA GLN A 53 -16.30 16.03 6.34
C GLN A 53 -16.12 14.55 6.59
N TRP A 54 -16.76 13.71 5.78
CA TRP A 54 -16.49 12.28 5.76
C TRP A 54 -15.10 12.05 5.18
N VAL A 55 -14.25 11.33 5.91
CA VAL A 55 -12.91 10.91 5.49
C VAL A 55 -12.81 9.40 5.56
N LYS A 56 -12.05 8.80 4.65
CA LYS A 56 -11.92 7.34 4.60
C LYS A 56 -11.18 6.79 5.82
N GLN A 57 -10.22 7.56 6.35
CA GLN A 57 -9.48 7.20 7.56
C GLN A 57 -9.11 8.44 8.38
N ALA A 58 -8.99 8.28 9.70
CA ALA A 58 -8.68 9.37 10.63
C ALA A 58 -7.25 9.91 10.46
N VAL A 59 -6.31 9.05 10.05
CA VAL A 59 -4.91 9.38 9.82
C VAL A 59 -4.47 8.79 8.48
N ARG A 60 -4.12 9.65 7.54
CA ARG A 60 -3.55 9.23 6.25
C ARG A 60 -2.03 9.21 6.36
N TRP A 61 -1.43 8.06 6.05
CA TRP A 61 0.02 7.92 6.06
C TRP A 61 0.68 8.51 4.80
N MET A 62 0.17 8.13 3.61
CA MET A 62 0.73 8.54 2.33
C MET A 62 -0.22 9.51 1.61
N PRO A 63 0.21 10.72 1.24
CA PRO A 63 -0.57 11.57 0.36
C PRO A 63 -0.62 10.98 -1.03
N MET A 64 -1.84 10.65 -1.50
CA MET A 64 -2.01 9.95 -2.77
C MET A 64 -1.55 10.76 -3.98
N GLU A 65 -1.56 12.11 -3.92
CA GLU A 65 -0.95 12.96 -4.95
C GLU A 65 0.56 12.68 -5.13
N LYS A 66 1.28 12.39 -4.04
CA LYS A 66 2.72 12.06 -4.08
C LYS A 66 2.93 10.66 -4.64
N TRP A 67 2.10 9.71 -4.21
CA TRP A 67 2.12 8.37 -4.77
C TRP A 67 1.82 8.39 -6.27
N ASP A 68 0.75 9.05 -6.69
CA ASP A 68 0.33 9.15 -8.09
C ASP A 68 1.38 9.85 -8.96
N ALA A 69 2.15 10.80 -8.41
CA ALA A 69 3.28 11.42 -9.11
C ALA A 69 4.43 10.44 -9.40
N CYS A 70 4.45 9.27 -8.75
CA CYS A 70 5.41 8.19 -9.01
C CYS A 70 4.88 7.12 -9.98
N ALA A 71 3.76 7.37 -10.67
CA ALA A 71 3.17 6.46 -11.66
C ALA A 71 3.94 6.44 -13.00
N PHE A 72 5.28 6.59 -12.94
CA PHE A 72 6.13 6.43 -14.11
C PHE A 72 5.95 5.04 -14.72
N ALA A 73 5.99 4.96 -16.05
CA ALA A 73 5.86 3.69 -16.76
C ALA A 73 6.96 2.69 -16.32
N VAL A 74 6.57 1.45 -16.14
CA VAL A 74 7.48 0.34 -15.85
C VAL A 74 7.39 -0.64 -17.01
N ASN A 75 8.49 -0.85 -17.71
CA ASN A 75 8.58 -1.81 -18.79
C ASN A 75 9.27 -3.10 -18.29
N PRO A 76 8.54 -4.20 -18.09
CA PRO A 76 9.12 -5.46 -17.60
C PRO A 76 10.25 -6.02 -18.48
N GLU A 77 10.22 -5.75 -19.77
CA GLU A 77 11.26 -6.20 -20.73
C GLU A 77 12.63 -5.54 -20.47
N GLU A 78 12.63 -4.27 -20.07
CA GLU A 78 13.86 -3.54 -19.74
C GLU A 78 14.47 -3.95 -18.39
N LEU A 79 13.70 -4.66 -17.57
CA LEU A 79 14.12 -5.14 -16.26
C LEU A 79 14.67 -6.58 -16.30
N GLN A 80 14.66 -7.24 -17.46
CA GLN A 80 15.18 -8.61 -17.61
C GLN A 80 16.63 -8.70 -17.14
N SER A 81 16.93 -9.80 -16.44
CA SER A 81 18.23 -10.11 -15.84
C SER A 81 18.72 -9.12 -14.77
N ARG A 82 17.98 -8.04 -14.48
CA ARG A 82 18.34 -7.11 -13.40
C ARG A 82 18.21 -7.79 -12.04
N VAL A 83 19.08 -7.40 -11.12
CA VAL A 83 18.99 -7.76 -9.71
C VAL A 83 17.74 -7.14 -9.12
N CYS A 84 16.98 -7.95 -8.38
CA CYS A 84 15.79 -7.49 -7.67
C CYS A 84 15.60 -8.24 -6.35
N TYR A 85 14.75 -7.70 -5.53
CA TYR A 85 14.28 -8.26 -4.26
C TYR A 85 12.77 -8.39 -4.31
N ALA A 86 12.21 -9.28 -3.51
CA ALA A 86 10.76 -9.45 -3.49
C ALA A 86 10.21 -9.52 -2.08
N GLY A 87 8.96 -9.09 -1.92
CA GLY A 87 8.15 -9.30 -0.72
C GLY A 87 6.96 -10.20 -1.03
N LEU A 88 6.67 -11.12 -0.13
CA LEU A 88 5.55 -12.04 -0.22
C LEU A 88 4.66 -11.91 1.01
N ASP A 89 3.42 -11.48 0.83
CA ASP A 89 2.39 -11.44 1.87
C ASP A 89 1.26 -12.41 1.50
N LEU A 90 1.25 -13.55 2.19
CA LEU A 90 0.30 -14.62 1.95
C LEU A 90 -1.00 -14.38 2.72
N SER A 91 -2.11 -14.50 2.01
CA SER A 91 -3.42 -14.53 2.66
C SER A 91 -3.73 -15.87 3.29
N SER A 92 -4.52 -15.85 4.36
CA SER A 92 -5.13 -17.06 4.91
C SER A 92 -6.30 -17.53 4.04
N SER A 93 -6.06 -18.35 3.05
CA SER A 93 -7.00 -19.13 2.24
C SER A 93 -8.02 -18.42 1.33
N THR A 94 -8.60 -17.29 1.68
CA THR A 94 -9.72 -16.69 0.88
C THR A 94 -9.50 -15.23 0.49
N ASP A 95 -8.37 -14.65 0.84
CA ASP A 95 -8.06 -13.23 0.68
C ASP A 95 -7.05 -12.97 -0.46
N ILE A 96 -6.63 -11.71 -0.64
CA ILE A 96 -5.61 -11.36 -1.63
C ILE A 96 -4.24 -11.81 -1.13
N THR A 97 -3.52 -12.54 -1.96
CA THR A 97 -2.08 -12.78 -1.80
C THR A 97 -1.32 -11.79 -2.67
N ALA A 98 -0.25 -11.20 -2.13
CA ALA A 98 0.58 -10.24 -2.82
C ALA A 98 2.03 -10.74 -2.94
N PHE A 99 2.59 -10.60 -4.14
CA PHE A 99 4.03 -10.76 -4.41
C PHE A 99 4.50 -9.50 -5.14
N VAL A 100 5.45 -8.80 -4.55
CA VAL A 100 5.94 -7.53 -5.12
C VAL A 100 7.42 -7.63 -5.37
N VAL A 101 7.84 -7.37 -6.60
CA VAL A 101 9.24 -7.37 -7.00
C VAL A 101 9.73 -5.94 -7.09
N VAL A 102 10.86 -5.64 -6.46
CA VAL A 102 11.46 -4.32 -6.42
C VAL A 102 12.87 -4.38 -7.01
N PHE A 103 13.13 -3.56 -8.02
CA PHE A 103 14.41 -3.42 -8.67
C PHE A 103 15.12 -2.17 -8.16
N PRO A 104 16.29 -2.29 -7.52
CA PRO A 104 17.07 -1.13 -7.11
C PRO A 104 17.56 -0.31 -8.31
N PRO A 105 17.81 0.99 -8.13
CA PRO A 105 18.35 1.85 -9.16
C PRO A 105 19.76 1.38 -9.58
N LEU A 106 20.12 1.59 -10.85
CA LEU A 106 21.46 1.29 -11.38
C LEU A 106 22.45 2.41 -11.11
N ASP A 107 21.94 3.64 -10.98
CA ASP A 107 22.73 4.85 -10.71
C ASP A 107 21.88 5.86 -9.92
N GLU A 108 22.42 7.05 -9.64
CA GLU A 108 21.75 8.09 -8.82
C GLU A 108 20.53 8.73 -9.51
N GLU A 109 20.46 8.67 -10.84
CA GLU A 109 19.36 9.25 -11.64
C GLU A 109 18.24 8.24 -11.85
N ASP A 110 18.53 6.94 -11.73
CA ASP A 110 17.57 5.85 -11.89
C ASP A 110 16.60 5.75 -10.68
N LYS A 111 15.55 4.96 -10.84
CA LYS A 111 14.48 4.76 -9.83
C LYS A 111 14.44 3.33 -9.33
N TYR A 112 13.77 3.16 -8.19
CA TYR A 112 13.27 1.84 -7.79
C TYR A 112 12.06 1.50 -8.63
N TYR A 113 12.10 0.40 -9.39
CA TYR A 113 10.96 -0.08 -10.17
C TYR A 113 10.20 -1.13 -9.38
N ILE A 114 8.88 -1.02 -9.35
CA ILE A 114 8.00 -1.89 -8.59
C ILE A 114 7.09 -2.65 -9.54
N LEU A 115 7.14 -3.99 -9.49
CA LEU A 115 6.25 -4.89 -10.23
C LEU A 115 5.41 -5.69 -9.22
N PRO A 116 4.17 -5.32 -8.96
CA PRO A 116 3.28 -6.03 -8.05
C PRO A 116 2.45 -7.08 -8.78
N TYR A 117 2.24 -8.22 -8.13
CA TYR A 117 1.38 -9.31 -8.57
C TYR A 117 0.42 -9.69 -7.45
N PHE A 118 -0.84 -9.94 -7.81
CA PHE A 118 -1.91 -10.21 -6.86
C PHE A 118 -2.73 -11.42 -7.30
N TRP A 119 -3.09 -12.27 -6.34
CA TRP A 119 -3.94 -13.43 -6.56
C TRP A 119 -5.11 -13.47 -5.61
N MET A 120 -6.23 -13.98 -6.11
CA MET A 120 -7.44 -14.28 -5.35
C MET A 120 -8.08 -15.58 -5.88
N PRO A 121 -8.74 -16.38 -5.02
CA PRO A 121 -9.53 -17.51 -5.51
C PRO A 121 -10.65 -17.05 -6.44
N GLU A 122 -10.79 -17.71 -7.58
CA GLU A 122 -11.72 -17.30 -8.64
C GLU A 122 -13.18 -17.29 -8.18
N ASP A 123 -13.60 -18.33 -7.46
CA ASP A 123 -14.98 -18.51 -6.99
C ASP A 123 -15.40 -17.43 -5.98
N ASN A 124 -14.46 -16.75 -5.37
CA ASN A 124 -14.74 -15.73 -4.35
C ASN A 124 -14.94 -14.32 -4.91
N ILE A 125 -14.61 -14.06 -6.16
CA ILE A 125 -14.59 -12.71 -6.73
C ILE A 125 -15.95 -12.03 -6.64
N ASP A 126 -17.01 -12.66 -7.15
CA ASP A 126 -18.36 -12.06 -7.18
C ASP A 126 -18.92 -11.81 -5.78
N LEU A 127 -18.62 -12.71 -4.83
CA LEU A 127 -19.01 -12.56 -3.45
C LEU A 127 -18.27 -11.37 -2.79
N ARG A 128 -16.97 -11.27 -3.07
CA ARG A 128 -16.12 -10.21 -2.56
C ARG A 128 -16.48 -8.84 -3.13
N VAL A 129 -16.77 -8.73 -4.44
CA VAL A 129 -17.27 -7.49 -5.06
C VAL A 129 -18.50 -6.96 -4.33
N LYS A 130 -19.46 -7.86 -4.02
CA LYS A 130 -20.69 -7.48 -3.32
C LYS A 130 -20.47 -7.11 -1.86
N ARG A 131 -19.58 -7.82 -1.17
CA ARG A 131 -19.33 -7.64 0.27
C ARG A 131 -18.44 -6.42 0.54
N ASP A 132 -17.34 -6.32 -0.20
CA ASP A 132 -16.28 -5.34 0.06
C ASP A 132 -16.52 -4.03 -0.74
N HIS A 133 -17.46 -4.04 -1.71
CA HIS A 133 -17.74 -2.93 -2.63
C HIS A 133 -16.49 -2.48 -3.43
N VAL A 134 -15.62 -3.44 -3.76
CA VAL A 134 -14.37 -3.25 -4.50
C VAL A 134 -14.46 -3.96 -5.84
N ASN A 135 -13.96 -3.34 -6.91
CA ASN A 135 -14.10 -3.81 -8.28
C ASN A 135 -13.07 -4.90 -8.65
N TYR A 136 -13.00 -6.00 -7.90
CA TYR A 136 -12.07 -7.11 -8.16
C TYR A 136 -12.29 -7.75 -9.53
N ASP A 137 -13.53 -7.83 -9.98
CA ASP A 137 -13.92 -8.37 -11.30
C ASP A 137 -13.38 -7.50 -12.45
N VAL A 138 -13.34 -6.18 -12.26
CA VAL A 138 -12.76 -5.26 -13.25
C VAL A 138 -11.24 -5.44 -13.30
N TRP A 139 -10.58 -5.52 -12.16
CA TRP A 139 -9.13 -5.74 -12.09
C TRP A 139 -8.71 -7.09 -12.68
N LYS A 140 -9.53 -8.14 -12.48
CA LYS A 140 -9.33 -9.43 -13.15
C LYS A 140 -9.42 -9.29 -14.67
N LYS A 141 -10.48 -8.66 -15.19
CA LYS A 141 -10.67 -8.43 -16.65
C LYS A 141 -9.54 -7.62 -17.26
N GLN A 142 -8.96 -6.71 -16.52
CA GLN A 142 -7.83 -5.87 -16.94
C GLN A 142 -6.45 -6.55 -16.76
N GLY A 143 -6.39 -7.74 -16.16
CA GLY A 143 -5.16 -8.49 -15.93
C GLY A 143 -4.33 -8.04 -14.73
N TYR A 144 -4.85 -7.13 -13.89
CA TYR A 144 -4.17 -6.68 -12.67
C TYR A 144 -4.35 -7.65 -11.49
N LEU A 145 -5.42 -8.44 -11.50
CA LEU A 145 -5.70 -9.47 -10.50
C LEU A 145 -5.66 -10.84 -11.17
N LEU A 146 -4.73 -11.68 -10.75
CA LEU A 146 -4.63 -13.06 -11.16
C LEU A 146 -5.58 -13.93 -10.31
N THR A 147 -6.00 -15.08 -10.84
CA THR A 147 -6.89 -15.98 -10.11
C THR A 147 -6.27 -17.36 -9.96
N THR A 148 -6.56 -18.02 -8.84
CA THR A 148 -6.36 -19.46 -8.68
C THR A 148 -7.71 -20.16 -8.74
N GLU A 149 -7.76 -21.38 -9.25
CA GLU A 149 -8.99 -22.16 -9.34
C GLU A 149 -9.58 -22.45 -7.95
N GLY A 150 -10.93 -22.50 -7.88
CA GLY A 150 -11.66 -22.84 -6.66
C GLY A 150 -11.83 -21.67 -5.68
N ASN A 151 -12.13 -22.02 -4.42
CA ASN A 151 -12.51 -21.08 -3.37
C ASN A 151 -11.40 -20.79 -2.35
N VAL A 152 -10.21 -21.39 -2.52
CA VAL A 152 -9.02 -21.18 -1.69
C VAL A 152 -7.81 -20.85 -2.57
N VAL A 153 -6.84 -20.13 -2.03
CA VAL A 153 -5.60 -19.83 -2.74
C VAL A 153 -4.78 -21.12 -2.87
N HIS A 154 -4.49 -21.51 -4.10
CA HIS A 154 -3.58 -22.62 -4.39
C HIS A 154 -2.16 -22.11 -4.56
N TYR A 155 -1.32 -22.28 -3.55
CA TYR A 155 0.06 -21.75 -3.52
C TYR A 155 0.94 -22.32 -4.64
N GLY A 156 0.68 -23.54 -5.11
CA GLY A 156 1.41 -24.12 -6.26
C GLY A 156 1.38 -23.27 -7.53
N PHE A 157 0.26 -22.56 -7.81
CA PHE A 157 0.21 -21.61 -8.92
C PHE A 157 1.11 -20.41 -8.72
N ILE A 158 1.18 -19.90 -7.47
CA ILE A 158 2.02 -18.77 -7.11
C ILE A 158 3.50 -19.17 -7.16
N GLU A 159 3.84 -20.36 -6.65
CA GLU A 159 5.19 -20.93 -6.69
C GLU A 159 5.69 -21.07 -8.15
N ALA A 160 4.88 -21.65 -9.02
CA ALA A 160 5.21 -21.78 -10.45
C ALA A 160 5.39 -20.41 -11.12
N PHE A 161 4.58 -19.42 -10.78
CA PHE A 161 4.71 -18.07 -11.29
C PHE A 161 6.00 -17.38 -10.80
N ILE A 162 6.36 -17.56 -9.52
CA ILE A 162 7.61 -17.05 -8.95
C ILE A 162 8.81 -17.72 -9.62
N GLU A 163 8.74 -19.03 -9.86
CA GLU A 163 9.76 -19.78 -10.62
C GLU A 163 9.94 -19.19 -12.03
N GLU A 164 8.86 -18.92 -12.75
CA GLU A 164 8.89 -18.26 -14.06
C GLU A 164 9.55 -16.89 -13.99
N LEU A 165 9.20 -16.08 -12.97
CA LEU A 165 9.83 -14.77 -12.75
C LEU A 165 11.34 -14.90 -12.48
N GLY A 166 11.76 -15.95 -11.75
CA GLY A 166 13.17 -16.25 -11.50
C GLY A 166 13.97 -16.57 -12.76
N THR A 167 13.33 -17.00 -13.86
CA THR A 167 13.99 -17.15 -15.16
C THR A 167 14.19 -15.81 -15.88
N LYS A 168 13.34 -14.82 -15.59
CA LYS A 168 13.37 -13.50 -16.22
C LYS A 168 14.24 -12.50 -15.47
N TYR A 169 14.18 -12.55 -14.13
CA TYR A 169 14.82 -11.58 -13.24
C TYR A 169 15.78 -12.27 -12.27
N ASN A 170 16.80 -11.54 -11.82
CA ASN A 170 17.75 -12.04 -10.83
C ASN A 170 17.23 -11.74 -9.41
N ILE A 171 16.26 -12.53 -8.94
CA ILE A 171 15.67 -12.39 -7.59
C ILE A 171 16.71 -12.86 -6.56
N ARG A 172 17.24 -11.93 -5.77
CA ARG A 172 18.26 -12.21 -4.76
C ARG A 172 17.67 -12.78 -3.48
N GLU A 173 16.61 -12.14 -3.00
CA GLU A 173 15.95 -12.52 -1.75
C GLU A 173 14.46 -12.30 -1.86
N ILE A 174 13.68 -13.16 -1.20
CA ILE A 174 12.23 -13.04 -1.05
C ILE A 174 11.94 -12.87 0.44
N ALA A 175 11.55 -11.68 0.87
CA ALA A 175 11.10 -11.42 2.22
C ALA A 175 9.67 -11.93 2.42
N PHE A 176 9.40 -12.59 3.54
CA PHE A 176 8.06 -13.12 3.85
C PHE A 176 7.74 -12.99 5.34
N ASP A 177 6.44 -12.95 5.68
CA ASP A 177 6.04 -13.04 7.08
C ASP A 177 6.33 -14.43 7.64
N ARG A 178 7.11 -14.47 8.73
CA ARG A 178 7.52 -15.73 9.40
C ARG A 178 6.34 -16.57 9.93
N TRP A 179 5.16 -16.02 10.04
CA TRP A 179 3.99 -16.71 10.57
C TRP A 179 3.07 -17.19 9.44
N GLY A 180 3.04 -18.47 9.18
CA GLY A 180 2.02 -19.09 8.32
C GLY A 180 2.46 -19.60 6.94
N ALA A 181 3.73 -19.50 6.56
CA ALA A 181 4.21 -19.84 5.21
C ALA A 181 5.23 -20.99 5.13
N VAL A 182 5.29 -21.89 6.11
CA VAL A 182 6.36 -22.90 6.22
C VAL A 182 6.49 -23.74 4.96
N GLN A 183 5.38 -24.27 4.42
CA GLN A 183 5.42 -25.13 3.24
C GLN A 183 5.87 -24.36 1.98
N MET A 184 5.33 -23.17 1.75
CA MET A 184 5.71 -22.36 0.61
C MET A 184 7.17 -21.90 0.68
N THR A 185 7.66 -21.56 1.87
CA THR A 185 9.08 -21.22 2.08
C THR A 185 9.97 -22.39 1.67
N GLN A 186 9.68 -23.60 2.15
CA GLN A 186 10.45 -24.80 1.79
C GLN A 186 10.40 -25.07 0.27
N ASN A 187 9.24 -24.88 -0.36
CA ASN A 187 9.10 -25.10 -1.80
C ASN A 187 9.94 -24.07 -2.60
N LEU A 188 9.89 -22.79 -2.23
CA LEU A 188 10.71 -21.75 -2.86
C LEU A 188 12.22 -21.97 -2.65
N GLU A 189 12.64 -22.40 -1.46
CA GLU A 189 14.04 -22.78 -1.19
C GLU A 189 14.48 -23.96 -2.05
N ASN A 190 13.61 -24.98 -2.23
CA ASN A 190 13.88 -26.12 -3.10
C ASN A 190 13.98 -25.71 -4.60
N LEU A 191 13.31 -24.64 -4.99
CA LEU A 191 13.43 -24.02 -6.35
C LEU A 191 14.69 -23.14 -6.47
N GLY A 192 15.49 -22.99 -5.41
CA GLY A 192 16.77 -22.29 -5.41
C GLY A 192 16.67 -20.81 -4.99
N PHE A 193 15.52 -20.34 -4.51
CA PHE A 193 15.39 -18.99 -4.01
C PHE A 193 15.91 -18.84 -2.57
N THR A 194 16.48 -17.69 -2.25
CA THR A 194 16.79 -17.30 -0.87
C THR A 194 15.57 -16.67 -0.24
N VAL A 195 14.98 -17.30 0.75
CA VAL A 195 13.77 -16.82 1.43
C VAL A 195 14.15 -16.31 2.82
N VAL A 196 13.79 -15.05 3.12
CA VAL A 196 14.21 -14.35 4.34
C VAL A 196 13.00 -14.05 5.22
N PRO A 197 12.95 -14.54 6.47
CA PRO A 197 11.86 -14.21 7.38
C PRO A 197 11.93 -12.75 7.78
N PHE A 198 10.84 -12.02 7.59
CA PHE A 198 10.71 -10.62 7.93
C PHE A 198 9.69 -10.40 9.05
N GLY A 199 10.06 -9.65 10.09
CA GLY A 199 9.17 -9.40 11.22
C GLY A 199 8.21 -8.24 10.93
N GLN A 200 6.93 -8.39 11.28
CA GLN A 200 5.93 -7.31 11.16
C GLN A 200 5.83 -6.43 12.41
N GLY A 201 6.85 -6.44 13.27
CA GLY A 201 6.96 -5.55 14.43
C GLY A 201 7.44 -4.14 14.07
N PHE A 202 7.33 -3.20 15.01
CA PHE A 202 7.83 -1.82 14.81
C PHE A 202 9.31 -1.77 14.44
N LYS A 203 10.13 -2.65 15.04
CA LYS A 203 11.57 -2.71 14.82
C LYS A 203 11.91 -2.97 13.35
N ASP A 204 11.22 -3.94 12.74
CA ASP A 204 11.52 -4.41 11.39
C ASP A 204 10.80 -3.55 10.34
N MET A 205 9.53 -3.16 10.60
CA MET A 205 8.69 -2.43 9.65
C MET A 205 8.97 -0.93 9.61
N SER A 206 9.43 -0.29 10.71
CA SER A 206 9.55 1.16 10.75
C SER A 206 10.58 1.73 9.77
N PRO A 207 11.80 1.18 9.64
CA PRO A 207 12.77 1.70 8.69
C PRO A 207 12.27 1.66 7.24
N PRO A 208 11.81 0.52 6.69
CA PRO A 208 11.35 0.46 5.30
C PRO A 208 10.08 1.30 5.07
N THR A 209 9.15 1.37 6.04
CA THR A 209 7.96 2.21 5.92
C THR A 209 8.33 3.69 5.78
N LYS A 210 9.30 4.18 6.57
CA LYS A 210 9.80 5.55 6.48
C LYS A 210 10.56 5.80 5.18
N GLU A 211 11.37 4.84 4.74
CA GLU A 211 12.13 4.96 3.49
C GLU A 211 11.21 4.98 2.28
N LEU A 212 10.19 4.11 2.21
CA LEU A 212 9.21 4.13 1.13
C LEU A 212 8.51 5.49 1.03
N MET A 213 8.14 6.08 2.16
CA MET A 213 7.55 7.43 2.18
C MET A 213 8.53 8.47 1.64
N LYS A 214 9.79 8.46 2.09
CA LYS A 214 10.84 9.37 1.62
C LYS A 214 11.05 9.25 0.11
N LEU A 215 11.26 8.02 -0.40
CA LEU A 215 11.46 7.75 -1.83
C LEU A 215 10.26 8.21 -2.67
N THR A 216 9.03 8.09 -2.13
CA THR A 216 7.82 8.60 -2.78
C THR A 216 7.83 10.13 -2.87
N TYR A 217 8.19 10.84 -1.78
CA TYR A 217 8.30 12.29 -1.79
C TYR A 217 9.38 12.80 -2.74
N GLU A 218 10.49 12.06 -2.85
CA GLU A 218 11.61 12.37 -3.77
C GLU A 218 11.34 11.93 -5.21
N GLN A 219 10.20 11.27 -5.49
CA GLN A 219 9.86 10.66 -6.80
C GLN A 219 10.93 9.69 -7.31
N LYS A 220 11.57 8.97 -6.40
CA LYS A 220 12.62 7.97 -6.68
C LYS A 220 12.08 6.56 -6.90
N ILE A 221 10.76 6.39 -7.01
CA ILE A 221 10.09 5.12 -7.33
C ILE A 221 9.30 5.24 -8.64
N ALA A 222 9.10 4.11 -9.30
CA ALA A 222 8.24 3.93 -10.46
C ALA A 222 7.38 2.67 -10.25
N HIS A 223 6.05 2.83 -10.17
CA HIS A 223 5.13 1.72 -9.89
C HIS A 223 4.09 1.50 -11.00
N GLY A 224 4.27 2.13 -12.17
CA GLY A 224 3.41 1.91 -13.33
C GLY A 224 1.94 2.30 -13.18
N GLY A 225 1.56 2.97 -12.09
CA GLY A 225 0.16 3.29 -11.82
C GLY A 225 -0.72 2.08 -11.50
N HIS A 226 -0.15 0.97 -11.00
CA HIS A 226 -0.89 -0.27 -10.76
C HIS A 226 -2.09 -0.05 -9.82
N PRO A 227 -3.34 -0.31 -10.27
CA PRO A 227 -4.54 0.14 -9.56
C PRO A 227 -4.76 -0.55 -8.21
N ILE A 228 -4.42 -1.83 -8.09
CA ILE A 228 -4.55 -2.58 -6.83
C ILE A 228 -3.52 -2.07 -5.81
N LEU A 229 -2.27 -1.89 -6.21
CA LEU A 229 -1.24 -1.36 -5.32
C LEU A 229 -1.60 0.06 -4.86
N ARG A 230 -2.07 0.91 -5.79
CA ARG A 230 -2.55 2.25 -5.46
C ARG A 230 -3.69 2.22 -4.44
N TRP A 231 -4.69 1.36 -4.65
CA TRP A 231 -5.80 1.18 -3.71
C TRP A 231 -5.31 0.72 -2.34
N MET A 232 -4.37 -0.23 -2.29
CA MET A 232 -3.80 -0.71 -1.03
C MET A 232 -2.99 0.37 -0.30
N MET A 233 -2.26 1.23 -1.02
CA MET A 233 -1.55 2.37 -0.42
C MET A 233 -2.51 3.42 0.17
N ASP A 234 -3.67 3.67 -0.47
CA ASP A 234 -4.71 4.59 0.06
C ASP A 234 -5.39 4.04 1.32
N ASN A 235 -5.40 2.72 1.51
CA ASN A 235 -6.03 2.06 2.65
C ASN A 235 -5.18 2.04 3.93
N ILE A 236 -3.87 2.28 3.84
CA ILE A 236 -2.96 2.10 4.97
C ILE A 236 -3.30 3.02 6.12
N PHE A 237 -3.54 2.42 7.27
CA PHE A 237 -3.44 3.08 8.57
C PHE A 237 -2.06 2.78 9.18
N VAL A 238 -1.38 3.79 9.69
CA VAL A 238 -0.08 3.66 10.35
C VAL A 238 -0.26 3.83 11.85
N ARG A 239 0.24 2.86 12.61
CA ARG A 239 0.37 2.95 14.06
C ARG A 239 1.75 3.49 14.41
N THR A 240 1.81 4.38 15.39
CA THR A 240 3.06 4.93 15.93
C THR A 240 3.26 4.47 17.37
N ASP A 241 4.46 4.07 17.73
CA ASP A 241 4.83 3.78 19.11
C ASP A 241 5.36 5.06 19.84
N PRO A 242 5.54 5.04 21.18
CA PRO A 242 6.06 6.19 21.92
C PRO A 242 7.46 6.65 21.51
N ALA A 243 8.26 5.80 20.85
CA ALA A 243 9.59 6.11 20.34
C ALA A 243 9.55 6.72 18.93
N GLY A 244 8.37 6.88 18.33
CA GLY A 244 8.19 7.42 16.98
C GLY A 244 8.46 6.40 15.86
N ASN A 245 8.49 5.12 16.18
CA ASN A 245 8.49 4.07 15.15
C ASN A 245 7.09 3.91 14.59
N ILE A 246 7.02 3.63 13.29
CA ILE A 246 5.76 3.47 12.57
C ILE A 246 5.67 2.09 11.93
N LYS A 247 4.45 1.57 11.80
CA LYS A 247 4.17 0.39 10.99
C LYS A 247 2.74 0.42 10.45
N ALA A 248 2.52 -0.23 9.31
CA ALA A 248 1.17 -0.49 8.81
C ALA A 248 0.39 -1.37 9.79
N ASP A 249 -0.89 -1.05 9.99
CA ASP A 249 -1.79 -1.76 10.90
C ASP A 249 -2.95 -2.36 10.10
N LYS A 250 -2.90 -3.67 9.83
CA LYS A 250 -3.93 -4.39 9.07
C LYS A 250 -5.32 -4.34 9.73
N GLU A 251 -5.39 -4.28 11.06
CA GLU A 251 -6.68 -4.25 11.78
C GLU A 251 -7.40 -2.91 11.67
N LYS A 252 -6.62 -1.80 11.60
CA LYS A 252 -7.15 -0.44 11.54
C LYS A 252 -7.17 0.15 10.14
N SER A 253 -6.56 -0.53 9.17
CA SER A 253 -6.65 -0.14 7.77
C SER A 253 -8.08 -0.31 7.26
N THR A 254 -8.52 0.59 6.38
CA THR A 254 -9.92 0.61 5.90
C THR A 254 -10.26 -0.62 5.09
N GLU A 255 -9.28 -1.16 4.37
CA GLU A 255 -9.37 -2.36 3.52
C GLU A 255 -8.01 -3.06 3.46
N LYS A 256 -7.79 -3.91 2.46
CA LYS A 256 -6.58 -4.70 2.25
C LYS A 256 -5.35 -3.82 1.98
N ILE A 257 -4.21 -4.23 2.53
CA ILE A 257 -2.93 -3.53 2.39
C ILE A 257 -1.76 -4.49 2.07
N ASP A 258 -2.05 -5.73 1.71
CA ASP A 258 -1.06 -6.81 1.56
C ASP A 258 0.05 -6.45 0.55
N GLY A 259 -0.30 -5.84 -0.59
CA GLY A 259 0.68 -5.36 -1.57
C GLY A 259 1.55 -4.23 -1.05
N ALA A 260 1.01 -3.36 -0.21
CA ALA A 260 1.78 -2.29 0.40
C ALA A 260 2.75 -2.82 1.47
N VAL A 261 2.34 -3.87 2.21
CA VAL A 261 3.21 -4.57 3.18
C VAL A 261 4.32 -5.33 2.46
N ALA A 262 4.02 -5.94 1.30
CA ALA A 262 4.99 -6.66 0.48
C ALA A 262 5.97 -5.74 -0.28
N THR A 263 5.66 -4.45 -0.42
CA THR A 263 6.53 -3.45 -1.07
C THR A 263 7.58 -2.91 -0.12
#